data_8d6a2d217d0a8c4a29af8d29f3574b42
#
_entry.id   8d6a2d217d0a8c4a29af8d29f3574b42
#
_cell.length_a   1.000
_cell.length_b   1.000
_cell.length_c   1.000
_cell.angle_alpha   90.00
_cell.angle_beta   90.00
_cell.angle_gamma   90.00
#
_symmetry.space_group_name_H-M   'P 1'
#
loop_
_entity.id
_entity.type
_entity.pdbx_description
1 polymer ?
#
loop_
_entity_poly.entity_id
_entity_poly.type
_entity_poly.pdbx_seq_one_letter_code
_entity_poly.pdbx_strand_id
1 'polypeptide(L)'
;MTTRSSIVKERANESTRSDTGENENLIETFFDTTSIDISQFKSLIQLKKKGDKPTWANVSSLSPLVKYYWNRWDSLEIVDEMLCKKFENETGNQFTSQIIIPQSLVADVLEQLHSSVAGGHLGLKKTFNKIRQKYHWYKIYRDIERWCQKCDVCNSRKMPRKKPKAPLKFYNFGAPLERVAVDIIGPLPKTRNGNLYLLVIGDYFTKWVDALPLRNQEAITVASKLVDRFISILGVPMQIHSDQGSNFESKVFKEMCNILGIEKTRTTVMHPQSDGMVERYNRTIGHMLASFVAKHQRNWDEYIPMLLMAYRSSTHETTGVSPCKMMFGREINLPIDLLLGKPESQKYQSATEFAYELENRIDEIHDFAIEHMQNSSKRMKRNYDHNIFNNNYSKGDKVWYYKAERRPGLYPKFQRPWIGPITIIDRINDVLYRIKIGPKSKPRVVHHNKLKPYRGDN
;
A
#
# COMPACT_ATOMS: atom_id res chain seq x y z
N MET A 1 8.48 -55.22 26.61
CA MET A 1 8.34 -53.73 26.52
C MET A 1 9.70 -53.16 26.15
N THR A 2 10.01 -53.14 24.89
CA THR A 2 11.27 -52.61 24.33
C THR A 2 10.95 -51.32 23.58
N THR A 3 11.55 -50.26 24.04
CA THR A 3 11.25 -48.87 23.74
C THR A 3 11.68 -48.45 22.35
N ARG A 4 10.86 -47.69 21.69
CA ARG A 4 11.00 -47.07 20.36
C ARG A 4 12.15 -46.02 20.22
N SER A 5 13.20 -46.13 21.03
CA SER A 5 14.28 -45.12 21.09
C SER A 5 15.58 -45.53 20.39
N SER A 6 15.70 -46.72 19.85
CA SER A 6 16.93 -47.21 19.22
C SER A 6 16.97 -47.14 17.69
N ILE A 7 15.82 -46.87 17.02
CA ILE A 7 15.74 -46.86 15.55
C ILE A 7 15.97 -45.47 14.95
N VAL A 8 15.96 -44.41 15.77
CA VAL A 8 16.17 -43.03 15.29
C VAL A 8 17.63 -42.61 15.32
N LYS A 9 18.51 -43.34 15.98
CA LYS A 9 19.98 -43.02 16.05
C LYS A 9 20.83 -43.64 14.94
N GLU A 10 20.36 -44.67 14.24
CA GLU A 10 21.11 -45.29 13.14
C GLU A 10 20.89 -44.66 11.76
N ARG A 11 19.85 -43.81 11.58
CA ARG A 11 19.61 -43.07 10.33
C ARG A 11 20.20 -41.65 10.28
N ALA A 12 20.86 -41.23 11.36
CA ALA A 12 21.52 -39.89 11.44
C ALA A 12 23.00 -39.89 11.15
N ASN A 13 23.63 -41.07 10.98
CA ASN A 13 25.06 -41.20 10.76
C ASN A 13 25.49 -41.63 9.36
N GLU A 14 24.56 -41.78 8.42
CA GLU A 14 24.87 -42.10 7.01
C GLU A 14 24.69 -40.95 6.01
N SER A 15 24.37 -39.71 6.46
CA SER A 15 24.17 -38.55 5.57
C SER A 15 25.23 -37.45 5.72
N THR A 16 26.39 -37.74 6.29
CA THR A 16 27.51 -36.76 6.42
C THR A 16 28.84 -37.29 5.88
N ARG A 17 28.83 -37.97 4.74
CA ARG A 17 30.05 -38.18 3.93
C ARG A 17 29.67 -38.16 2.46
N SER A 18 30.25 -37.20 1.73
CA SER A 18 30.21 -36.98 0.28
C SER A 18 29.24 -35.91 -0.25
N ASP A 19 29.48 -34.65 0.04
CA ASP A 19 28.89 -33.56 -0.77
C ASP A 19 29.77 -32.28 -0.82
N THR A 20 31.05 -32.39 -0.58
CA THR A 20 32.00 -31.25 -0.72
C THR A 20 32.83 -31.33 -2.01
N GLY A 21 32.80 -32.45 -2.73
CA GLY A 21 33.56 -32.64 -3.98
C GLY A 21 32.76 -32.40 -5.28
N GLU A 22 31.45 -32.49 -5.25
CA GLU A 22 30.64 -32.37 -6.50
C GLU A 22 30.25 -30.91 -6.82
N ASN A 23 30.30 -29.99 -5.86
CA ASN A 23 29.96 -28.59 -6.11
C ASN A 23 31.08 -27.73 -6.71
N GLU A 24 32.32 -28.13 -6.58
CA GLU A 24 33.47 -27.48 -7.26
C GLU A 24 33.54 -27.90 -8.74
N ASN A 25 33.25 -29.14 -9.06
CA ASN A 25 33.22 -29.62 -10.44
C ASN A 25 32.00 -29.15 -11.27
N LEU A 26 30.91 -28.77 -10.63
CA LEU A 26 29.71 -28.24 -11.37
C LEU A 26 29.94 -26.84 -11.93
N ILE A 27 30.89 -26.07 -11.43
CA ILE A 27 31.22 -24.74 -11.95
C ILE A 27 32.22 -24.86 -13.11
N GLU A 28 33.08 -25.84 -13.11
CA GLU A 28 34.05 -26.10 -14.20
C GLU A 28 33.39 -26.73 -15.43
N THR A 29 32.35 -27.53 -15.26
CA THR A 29 31.65 -28.21 -16.38
C THR A 29 30.62 -27.34 -17.13
N PHE A 30 30.23 -26.20 -16.60
CA PHE A 30 29.23 -25.32 -17.25
C PHE A 30 29.82 -24.29 -18.21
N PHE A 31 31.11 -23.99 -18.12
CA PHE A 31 31.79 -23.13 -19.08
C PHE A 31 32.95 -23.96 -19.73
N ASP A 32 32.58 -24.68 -20.77
CA ASP A 32 33.59 -25.14 -21.71
C ASP A 32 34.24 -23.89 -22.31
N THR A 33 35.41 -23.54 -21.76
CA THR A 33 36.18 -22.32 -22.13
C THR A 33 36.58 -22.33 -23.62
N THR A 34 36.47 -23.47 -24.28
CA THR A 34 36.74 -23.62 -25.72
C THR A 34 35.60 -23.12 -26.61
N SER A 35 34.35 -22.98 -26.07
CA SER A 35 33.19 -22.59 -26.83
C SER A 35 32.75 -21.09 -26.63
N ILE A 36 33.49 -20.33 -25.83
CA ILE A 36 33.19 -18.91 -25.59
C ILE A 36 33.50 -18.09 -26.84
N ASP A 37 32.47 -17.51 -27.48
CA ASP A 37 32.67 -16.56 -28.58
C ASP A 37 33.32 -15.27 -28.12
N ILE A 38 34.66 -15.26 -28.09
CA ILE A 38 35.48 -14.11 -27.75
C ILE A 38 35.72 -13.18 -28.95
N SER A 39 35.05 -13.40 -30.08
CA SER A 39 35.22 -12.59 -31.30
C SER A 39 35.07 -11.10 -31.03
N GLN A 40 34.17 -10.72 -30.14
CA GLN A 40 33.95 -9.34 -29.72
C GLN A 40 35.18 -8.69 -29.01
N PHE A 41 36.04 -9.50 -28.42
CA PHE A 41 37.19 -9.05 -27.67
C PHE A 41 38.56 -9.30 -28.36
N LYS A 42 38.54 -9.99 -29.51
CA LYS A 42 39.79 -10.32 -30.25
C LYS A 42 40.66 -9.10 -30.44
N SER A 43 40.13 -7.99 -30.90
CA SER A 43 40.88 -6.75 -31.08
C SER A 43 41.47 -6.20 -29.78
N LEU A 44 40.68 -6.23 -28.66
CA LEU A 44 41.16 -5.78 -27.36
C LEU A 44 42.26 -6.71 -26.79
N ILE A 45 42.08 -8.03 -26.91
CA ILE A 45 43.06 -9.01 -26.47
C ILE A 45 44.36 -8.85 -27.26
N GLN A 46 44.28 -8.72 -28.60
CA GLN A 46 45.48 -8.48 -29.43
C GLN A 46 46.20 -7.19 -29.08
N LEU A 47 45.44 -6.10 -28.87
CA LEU A 47 46.03 -4.83 -28.45
C LEU A 47 46.65 -4.94 -27.05
N LYS A 48 46.03 -5.64 -26.11
CA LYS A 48 46.56 -5.80 -24.75
C LYS A 48 47.79 -6.72 -24.72
N LYS A 49 47.84 -7.75 -25.57
CA LYS A 49 49.04 -8.61 -25.72
C LYS A 49 50.24 -7.85 -26.30
N LYS A 50 50.02 -6.78 -27.06
CA LYS A 50 51.11 -5.90 -27.57
C LYS A 50 51.70 -4.97 -26.49
N GLY A 51 51.06 -4.82 -25.34
CA GLY A 51 51.57 -4.14 -24.15
C GLY A 51 51.15 -2.69 -24.03
N ASP A 52 51.34 -1.87 -25.05
CA ASP A 52 51.09 -0.43 -24.98
C ASP A 52 49.62 -0.06 -25.20
N LYS A 53 49.14 0.97 -24.50
CA LYS A 53 47.82 1.52 -24.69
C LYS A 53 47.74 2.20 -26.05
N PRO A 54 46.82 1.76 -26.98
CA PRO A 54 46.68 2.37 -28.29
C PRO A 54 46.24 3.84 -28.18
N THR A 55 46.61 4.66 -29.15
CA THR A 55 46.15 6.06 -29.25
C THR A 55 44.66 6.10 -29.55
N TRP A 56 44.02 7.20 -29.18
CA TRP A 56 42.58 7.42 -29.47
C TRP A 56 42.27 7.27 -30.97
N ALA A 57 43.11 7.73 -31.85
CA ALA A 57 42.95 7.62 -33.30
C ALA A 57 42.74 6.15 -33.74
N ASN A 58 43.44 5.21 -33.14
CA ASN A 58 43.35 3.77 -33.45
C ASN A 58 42.07 3.11 -32.91
N VAL A 59 41.35 3.77 -31.99
CA VAL A 59 40.16 3.20 -31.32
C VAL A 59 38.89 3.97 -31.66
N SER A 60 39.02 5.17 -32.23
CA SER A 60 37.89 6.06 -32.50
C SER A 60 36.85 5.48 -33.47
N SER A 61 37.24 4.62 -34.38
CA SER A 61 36.36 3.93 -35.35
C SER A 61 35.76 2.62 -34.81
N LEU A 62 36.24 2.12 -33.67
CA LEU A 62 35.82 0.84 -33.11
C LEU A 62 34.49 0.92 -32.34
N SER A 63 33.96 -0.22 -31.96
CA SER A 63 32.66 -0.32 -31.29
C SER A 63 32.63 0.41 -29.94
N PRO A 64 31.44 0.84 -29.44
CA PRO A 64 31.29 1.42 -28.11
C PRO A 64 31.81 0.54 -26.98
N LEU A 65 31.75 -0.77 -27.15
CA LEU A 65 32.32 -1.75 -26.22
C LEU A 65 33.82 -1.59 -26.08
N VAL A 66 34.53 -1.53 -27.22
CA VAL A 66 35.99 -1.37 -27.25
C VAL A 66 36.41 -0.05 -26.62
N LYS A 67 35.72 1.05 -26.96
CA LYS A 67 35.95 2.39 -26.36
C LYS A 67 35.76 2.40 -24.85
N TYR A 68 34.75 1.68 -24.37
CA TYR A 68 34.49 1.57 -22.92
C TYR A 68 35.65 0.89 -22.19
N TYR A 69 36.19 -0.21 -22.73
CA TYR A 69 37.33 -0.92 -22.11
C TYR A 69 38.66 -0.20 -22.36
N TRP A 70 38.81 0.47 -23.49
CA TRP A 70 39.99 1.33 -23.75
C TRP A 70 40.15 2.46 -22.70
N ASN A 71 39.02 3.07 -22.30
CA ASN A 71 39.03 4.06 -21.21
C ASN A 71 39.46 3.47 -19.86
N ARG A 72 39.43 2.17 -19.72
CA ARG A 72 39.80 1.41 -18.50
C ARG A 72 41.00 0.52 -18.71
N TRP A 73 41.85 0.87 -19.64
CA TRP A 73 43.00 0.08 -20.09
C TRP A 73 43.88 -0.42 -18.96
N ASP A 74 44.20 0.43 -17.98
CA ASP A 74 45.08 0.15 -16.87
C ASP A 74 44.48 -0.89 -15.91
N SER A 75 43.16 -1.01 -15.88
CA SER A 75 42.46 -2.04 -15.10
C SER A 75 42.27 -3.37 -15.83
N LEU A 76 42.64 -3.45 -17.11
CA LEU A 76 42.54 -4.70 -17.88
C LEU A 76 43.78 -5.57 -17.71
N GLU A 77 43.55 -6.87 -17.64
CA GLU A 77 44.60 -7.88 -17.66
C GLU A 77 44.14 -9.11 -18.44
N ILE A 78 45.09 -9.96 -18.85
CA ILE A 78 44.80 -11.25 -19.46
C ILE A 78 45.24 -12.33 -18.50
N VAL A 79 44.28 -13.16 -18.08
CA VAL A 79 44.52 -14.31 -17.18
C VAL A 79 43.96 -15.54 -17.91
N ASP A 80 44.76 -16.58 -18.09
CA ASP A 80 44.37 -17.84 -18.76
C ASP A 80 43.68 -17.60 -20.10
N GLU A 81 44.30 -16.78 -20.97
CA GLU A 81 43.74 -16.37 -22.30
C GLU A 81 42.46 -15.58 -22.25
N MET A 82 41.89 -15.32 -21.09
CA MET A 82 40.68 -14.53 -20.88
C MET A 82 40.96 -13.08 -20.57
N LEU A 83 40.16 -12.18 -21.13
CA LEU A 83 40.23 -10.76 -20.78
C LEU A 83 39.52 -10.52 -19.44
N CYS A 84 40.29 -10.04 -18.48
CA CYS A 84 39.81 -9.76 -17.13
C CYS A 84 39.94 -8.27 -16.80
N LYS A 85 39.17 -7.84 -15.82
CA LYS A 85 39.23 -6.50 -15.26
C LYS A 85 39.60 -6.59 -13.78
N LYS A 86 40.64 -5.87 -13.37
CA LYS A 86 40.99 -5.70 -11.96
C LYS A 86 39.90 -4.95 -11.22
N PHE A 87 39.42 -5.51 -10.12
CA PHE A 87 38.43 -4.93 -9.24
C PHE A 87 38.99 -4.84 -7.83
N GLU A 88 38.97 -3.64 -7.30
CA GLU A 88 39.33 -3.36 -5.92
C GLU A 88 38.05 -3.31 -5.07
N ASN A 89 38.05 -4.01 -3.92
CA ASN A 89 36.91 -3.97 -3.01
C ASN A 89 36.78 -2.58 -2.33
N GLU A 90 35.64 -2.34 -1.70
CA GLU A 90 35.32 -1.04 -1.07
C GLU A 90 36.30 -0.65 0.07
N THR A 91 37.06 -1.61 0.60
CA THR A 91 38.04 -1.37 1.67
C THR A 91 39.48 -1.19 1.15
N GLY A 92 39.72 -1.33 -0.16
CA GLY A 92 41.02 -1.17 -0.78
C GLY A 92 42.03 -2.29 -0.48
N ASN A 93 41.62 -3.33 0.25
CA ASN A 93 42.54 -4.36 0.77
C ASN A 93 42.62 -5.62 -0.09
N GLN A 94 41.74 -5.79 -1.06
CA GLN A 94 41.71 -6.97 -1.91
C GLN A 94 41.45 -6.59 -3.37
N PHE A 95 42.30 -7.12 -4.24
CA PHE A 95 42.08 -7.05 -5.68
C PHE A 95 41.62 -8.42 -6.15
N THR A 96 40.55 -8.40 -6.98
CA THR A 96 40.05 -9.60 -7.65
C THR A 96 39.99 -9.37 -9.14
N SER A 97 40.29 -10.41 -9.93
CA SER A 97 40.15 -10.34 -11.38
C SER A 97 38.73 -10.73 -11.76
N GLN A 98 38.00 -9.79 -12.37
CA GLN A 98 36.66 -10.03 -12.91
C GLN A 98 36.78 -10.51 -14.35
N ILE A 99 36.25 -11.69 -14.67
CA ILE A 99 36.18 -12.18 -16.03
C ILE A 99 35.24 -11.30 -16.85
N ILE A 100 35.70 -10.81 -17.99
CA ILE A 100 34.87 -10.03 -18.90
C ILE A 100 34.02 -10.97 -19.76
N ILE A 101 32.68 -10.93 -19.51
CA ILE A 101 31.70 -11.81 -20.15
C ILE A 101 31.26 -11.22 -21.50
N PRO A 102 31.30 -11.99 -22.61
CA PRO A 102 30.71 -11.59 -23.88
C PRO A 102 29.18 -11.50 -23.79
N GLN A 103 28.58 -10.67 -24.64
CA GLN A 103 27.14 -10.38 -24.60
C GLN A 103 26.29 -11.65 -24.80
N SER A 104 26.77 -12.63 -25.53
CA SER A 104 26.10 -13.93 -25.75
C SER A 104 25.85 -14.70 -24.44
N LEU A 105 26.77 -14.63 -23.48
CA LEU A 105 26.70 -15.37 -22.20
C LEU A 105 26.04 -14.57 -21.06
N VAL A 106 25.69 -13.31 -21.26
CA VAL A 106 25.09 -12.48 -20.21
C VAL A 106 23.77 -13.06 -19.71
N ALA A 107 22.94 -13.61 -20.60
CA ALA A 107 21.68 -14.23 -20.24
C ALA A 107 21.88 -15.46 -19.35
N ASP A 108 22.84 -16.32 -19.67
CA ASP A 108 23.14 -17.54 -18.93
C ASP A 108 23.68 -17.22 -17.53
N VAL A 109 24.57 -16.22 -17.43
CA VAL A 109 25.08 -15.74 -16.13
C VAL A 109 23.95 -15.17 -15.27
N LEU A 110 23.02 -14.43 -15.86
CA LEU A 110 21.87 -13.87 -15.13
C LEU A 110 20.88 -14.97 -14.73
N GLU A 111 20.66 -15.96 -15.59
CA GLU A 111 19.81 -17.11 -15.24
C GLU A 111 20.40 -17.86 -14.04
N GLN A 112 21.69 -18.18 -14.07
CA GLN A 112 22.36 -18.92 -12.99
C GLN A 112 22.46 -18.12 -11.69
N LEU A 113 22.81 -16.83 -11.74
CA LEU A 113 23.08 -16.04 -10.54
C LEU A 113 21.88 -15.25 -10.00
N HIS A 114 20.75 -15.24 -10.73
CA HIS A 114 19.50 -14.65 -10.28
C HIS A 114 18.33 -15.62 -10.24
N SER A 115 18.06 -16.36 -11.36
CA SER A 115 16.83 -17.14 -11.53
C SER A 115 16.92 -18.55 -10.98
N SER A 116 18.09 -19.14 -10.93
CA SER A 116 18.30 -20.48 -10.39
C SER A 116 18.07 -20.55 -8.87
N VAL A 117 18.01 -21.76 -8.33
CA VAL A 117 17.94 -21.99 -6.86
C VAL A 117 19.11 -21.33 -6.15
N ALA A 118 20.33 -21.48 -6.68
CA ALA A 118 21.53 -20.84 -6.15
C ALA A 118 21.51 -19.30 -6.30
N GLY A 119 20.83 -18.77 -7.32
CA GLY A 119 20.57 -17.33 -7.53
C GLY A 119 19.60 -16.74 -6.52
N GLY A 120 18.61 -17.53 -6.09
CA GLY A 120 17.68 -17.21 -4.99
C GLY A 120 16.78 -16.02 -5.25
N HIS A 121 16.59 -15.56 -6.49
CA HIS A 121 15.81 -14.39 -6.87
C HIS A 121 16.07 -13.15 -6.00
N LEU A 122 17.35 -12.89 -5.72
CA LEU A 122 17.77 -11.74 -4.91
C LEU A 122 17.40 -10.42 -5.59
N GLY A 123 17.32 -9.34 -4.82
CA GLY A 123 17.05 -8.00 -5.37
C GLY A 123 18.25 -7.44 -6.11
N LEU A 124 18.03 -6.43 -6.99
CA LEU A 124 19.01 -5.80 -7.86
C LEU A 124 20.40 -5.60 -7.19
N LYS A 125 20.45 -4.92 -6.02
CA LYS A 125 21.74 -4.66 -5.35
C LYS A 125 22.49 -5.94 -4.97
N LYS A 126 21.79 -6.94 -4.42
CA LYS A 126 22.41 -8.20 -3.99
C LYS A 126 22.86 -9.02 -5.19
N THR A 127 22.05 -9.11 -6.26
CA THR A 127 22.42 -9.77 -7.50
C THR A 127 23.62 -9.09 -8.15
N PHE A 128 23.62 -7.76 -8.25
CA PHE A 128 24.75 -7.00 -8.77
C PHE A 128 26.03 -7.26 -7.96
N ASN A 129 25.96 -7.19 -6.63
CA ASN A 129 27.11 -7.42 -5.76
C ASN A 129 27.65 -8.86 -5.90
N LYS A 130 26.76 -9.84 -6.05
CA LYS A 130 27.15 -11.24 -6.26
C LYS A 130 27.87 -11.45 -7.60
N ILE A 131 27.35 -10.84 -8.66
CA ILE A 131 27.91 -10.95 -10.01
C ILE A 131 29.25 -10.21 -10.09
N ARG A 132 29.33 -8.98 -9.58
CA ARG A 132 30.55 -8.15 -9.68
C ARG A 132 31.76 -8.69 -8.92
N GLN A 133 31.58 -9.68 -8.07
CA GLN A 133 32.71 -10.34 -7.41
C GLN A 133 33.58 -11.17 -8.37
N LYS A 134 32.95 -11.70 -9.45
CA LYS A 134 33.62 -12.63 -10.37
C LYS A 134 33.55 -12.17 -11.84
N TYR A 135 32.51 -11.42 -12.22
CA TYR A 135 32.16 -11.13 -13.61
C TYR A 135 31.99 -9.65 -13.88
N HIS A 136 32.32 -9.25 -15.08
CA HIS A 136 32.10 -7.88 -15.57
C HIS A 136 31.68 -7.90 -17.04
N TRP A 137 30.80 -6.97 -17.44
CA TRP A 137 30.50 -6.67 -18.84
C TRP A 137 30.03 -5.24 -19.01
N TYR A 138 30.03 -4.76 -20.24
CA TYR A 138 29.55 -3.43 -20.58
C TYR A 138 28.06 -3.28 -20.24
N LYS A 139 27.68 -2.26 -19.49
CA LYS A 139 26.32 -1.99 -19.00
C LYS A 139 25.74 -3.01 -18.00
N ILE A 140 26.59 -3.77 -17.32
CA ILE A 140 26.21 -4.79 -16.33
C ILE A 140 25.07 -4.39 -15.37
N TYR A 141 25.11 -3.21 -14.79
CA TYR A 141 24.07 -2.75 -13.86
C TYR A 141 22.68 -2.63 -14.54
N ARG A 142 22.65 -2.08 -15.75
CA ARG A 142 21.41 -1.89 -16.53
C ARG A 142 20.81 -3.23 -16.96
N ASP A 143 21.63 -4.19 -17.32
CA ASP A 143 21.15 -5.52 -17.75
C ASP A 143 20.61 -6.32 -16.57
N ILE A 144 21.28 -6.27 -15.41
CA ILE A 144 20.79 -6.88 -14.17
C ILE A 144 19.49 -6.21 -13.72
N GLU A 145 19.38 -4.88 -13.81
CA GLU A 145 18.15 -4.16 -13.48
C GLU A 145 17.00 -4.60 -14.36
N ARG A 146 17.21 -4.66 -15.68
CA ARG A 146 16.22 -5.09 -16.65
C ARG A 146 15.79 -6.54 -16.42
N TRP A 147 16.74 -7.43 -16.15
CA TRP A 147 16.49 -8.83 -15.83
C TRP A 147 15.60 -8.98 -14.58
N CYS A 148 15.98 -8.32 -13.50
CA CYS A 148 15.18 -8.34 -12.26
C CYS A 148 13.77 -7.73 -12.43
N GLN A 149 13.61 -6.73 -13.30
CA GLN A 149 12.31 -6.11 -13.60
C GLN A 149 11.40 -7.02 -14.43
N LYS A 150 11.97 -7.85 -15.32
CA LYS A 150 11.23 -8.80 -16.14
C LYS A 150 10.92 -10.11 -15.41
N CYS A 151 11.65 -10.46 -14.37
CA CYS A 151 11.53 -11.75 -13.69
C CYS A 151 10.14 -11.96 -13.07
N ASP A 152 9.38 -12.93 -13.58
CA ASP A 152 8.00 -13.23 -13.17
C ASP A 152 7.93 -13.72 -11.71
N VAL A 153 8.90 -14.56 -11.28
CA VAL A 153 8.97 -15.03 -9.89
C VAL A 153 9.13 -13.86 -8.93
N CYS A 154 10.03 -12.91 -9.22
CA CYS A 154 10.19 -11.70 -8.42
C CYS A 154 8.93 -10.84 -8.44
N ASN A 155 8.31 -10.66 -9.61
CA ASN A 155 7.12 -9.83 -9.77
C ASN A 155 5.87 -10.45 -9.14
N SER A 156 5.71 -11.78 -9.16
CA SER A 156 4.56 -12.43 -8.51
C SER A 156 4.62 -12.38 -6.97
N ARG A 157 5.79 -12.15 -6.37
CA ARG A 157 5.99 -12.16 -4.91
C ARG A 157 6.26 -10.78 -4.32
N LYS A 158 7.08 -9.95 -4.97
CA LYS A 158 7.56 -8.70 -4.39
C LYS A 158 6.53 -7.57 -4.57
N MET A 159 6.21 -6.89 -3.49
CA MET A 159 5.47 -5.63 -3.55
C MET A 159 6.34 -4.55 -4.21
N PRO A 160 5.78 -3.67 -5.04
CA PRO A 160 6.51 -2.54 -5.58
C PRO A 160 6.99 -1.63 -4.43
N ARG A 161 8.20 -1.05 -4.56
CA ARG A 161 8.77 -0.13 -3.54
C ARG A 161 7.87 1.07 -3.28
N LYS A 162 7.29 1.64 -4.33
CA LYS A 162 6.24 2.66 -4.24
C LYS A 162 4.92 1.97 -4.58
N LYS A 163 3.99 1.98 -3.63
CA LYS A 163 2.64 1.46 -3.90
C LYS A 163 2.02 2.30 -5.02
N PRO A 164 1.46 1.70 -6.07
CA PRO A 164 0.70 2.46 -7.04
C PRO A 164 -0.44 3.15 -6.29
N LYS A 165 -0.58 4.44 -6.49
CA LYS A 165 -1.65 5.24 -5.91
C LYS A 165 -2.29 6.03 -7.04
N ALA A 166 -3.61 6.00 -7.10
CA ALA A 166 -4.35 6.87 -7.98
C ALA A 166 -4.42 8.28 -7.39
N PRO A 167 -4.58 9.31 -8.23
CA PRO A 167 -4.83 10.67 -7.78
C PRO A 167 -5.99 10.73 -6.79
N LEU A 168 -5.85 11.55 -5.76
CA LEU A 168 -6.89 11.70 -4.75
C LEU A 168 -8.07 12.48 -5.36
N LYS A 169 -9.27 11.88 -5.35
CA LYS A 169 -10.51 12.58 -5.66
C LYS A 169 -11.20 12.96 -4.36
N PHE A 170 -11.63 14.20 -4.26
CA PHE A 170 -12.42 14.68 -3.13
C PHE A 170 -13.90 14.64 -3.48
N TYR A 171 -14.70 14.29 -2.49
CA TYR A 171 -16.12 14.51 -2.49
C TYR A 171 -16.37 15.77 -1.68
N ASN A 172 -16.80 16.85 -2.32
CA ASN A 172 -17.23 18.06 -1.64
C ASN A 172 -18.70 17.88 -1.25
N PHE A 173 -18.96 17.90 0.04
CA PHE A 173 -20.31 17.93 0.60
C PHE A 173 -20.54 19.36 1.07
N GLY A 174 -21.66 19.95 0.65
CA GLY A 174 -21.94 21.37 0.87
C GLY A 174 -22.88 21.65 2.05
N ALA A 175 -23.55 20.63 2.60
CA ALA A 175 -24.57 20.81 3.63
C ALA A 175 -24.52 19.72 4.73
N PRO A 176 -25.05 20.02 5.93
CA PRO A 176 -25.25 19.03 6.99
C PRO A 176 -26.14 17.88 6.50
N LEU A 177 -25.83 16.65 6.93
CA LEU A 177 -26.57 15.42 6.64
C LEU A 177 -26.70 15.06 5.13
N GLU A 178 -26.00 15.76 4.24
CA GLU A 178 -25.92 15.36 2.84
C GLU A 178 -25.33 13.95 2.71
N ARG A 179 -24.27 13.66 3.49
CA ARG A 179 -23.69 12.32 3.56
C ARG A 179 -23.22 11.99 4.96
N VAL A 180 -23.70 10.85 5.46
CA VAL A 180 -23.35 10.31 6.77
C VAL A 180 -22.61 8.99 6.58
N ALA A 181 -21.51 8.82 7.29
CA ALA A 181 -20.77 7.57 7.34
C ALA A 181 -21.17 6.77 8.58
N VAL A 182 -21.26 5.45 8.43
CA VAL A 182 -21.52 4.52 9.54
C VAL A 182 -20.52 3.38 9.55
N ASP A 183 -20.06 3.00 10.74
CA ASP A 183 -19.13 1.88 10.96
C ASP A 183 -19.36 1.25 12.34
N ILE A 184 -18.90 0.01 12.55
CA ILE A 184 -19.04 -0.71 13.81
C ILE A 184 -17.66 -1.13 14.32
N ILE A 185 -17.32 -0.65 15.51
CA ILE A 185 -16.13 -1.07 16.24
C ILE A 185 -16.48 -2.25 17.13
N GLY A 186 -15.67 -3.32 17.11
CA GLY A 186 -15.83 -4.46 18.00
C GLY A 186 -15.41 -5.80 17.41
N PRO A 187 -15.54 -6.89 18.19
CA PRO A 187 -16.05 -6.89 19.56
C PRO A 187 -15.09 -6.24 20.56
N LEU A 188 -15.64 -5.43 21.45
CA LEU A 188 -14.97 -4.83 22.60
C LEU A 188 -15.22 -5.69 23.86
N PRO A 189 -14.47 -5.47 24.95
CA PRO A 189 -14.75 -6.13 26.22
C PRO A 189 -16.19 -5.86 26.68
N LYS A 190 -16.93 -6.95 27.02
CA LYS A 190 -18.34 -6.87 27.43
C LYS A 190 -18.50 -5.97 28.66
N THR A 191 -19.31 -4.90 28.52
CA THR A 191 -19.59 -3.98 29.63
C THR A 191 -20.59 -4.57 30.62
N ARG A 192 -20.80 -3.87 31.75
CA ARG A 192 -21.83 -4.20 32.73
C ARG A 192 -23.23 -4.18 32.11
N ASN A 193 -23.47 -3.28 31.16
CA ASN A 193 -24.74 -3.17 30.41
C ASN A 193 -24.90 -4.19 29.30
N GLY A 194 -23.90 -5.06 29.12
CA GLY A 194 -23.90 -6.13 28.10
C GLY A 194 -23.44 -5.66 26.72
N ASN A 195 -22.91 -4.46 26.56
CA ASN A 195 -22.47 -3.93 25.26
C ASN A 195 -21.14 -4.55 24.85
N LEU A 196 -21.05 -4.91 23.56
CA LEU A 196 -19.88 -5.54 22.91
C LEU A 196 -19.38 -4.75 21.69
N TYR A 197 -20.23 -3.91 21.12
CA TYR A 197 -19.95 -3.16 19.89
C TYR A 197 -20.27 -1.69 20.07
N LEU A 198 -19.67 -0.87 19.22
CA LEU A 198 -19.91 0.56 19.17
C LEU A 198 -20.23 0.96 17.74
N LEU A 199 -21.46 1.40 17.47
CA LEU A 199 -21.86 1.99 16.19
C LEU A 199 -21.38 3.45 16.17
N VAL A 200 -20.49 3.77 15.24
CA VAL A 200 -19.99 5.13 15.02
C VAL A 200 -20.66 5.71 13.79
N ILE A 201 -21.20 6.92 13.94
CA ILE A 201 -21.93 7.65 12.92
C ILE A 201 -21.25 9.01 12.78
N GLY A 202 -20.93 9.44 11.56
CA GLY A 202 -20.26 10.72 11.34
C GLY A 202 -20.75 11.45 10.12
N ASP A 203 -21.14 12.72 10.28
CA ASP A 203 -21.49 13.57 9.17
C ASP A 203 -20.26 14.10 8.44
N TYR A 204 -20.27 14.00 7.11
CA TYR A 204 -19.13 14.40 6.27
C TYR A 204 -18.89 15.90 6.24
N PHE A 205 -19.92 16.71 6.38
CA PHE A 205 -19.81 18.16 6.31
C PHE A 205 -19.47 18.75 7.67
N THR A 206 -20.32 18.60 8.66
CA THR A 206 -20.17 19.23 9.97
C THR A 206 -19.09 18.61 10.86
N LYS A 207 -18.65 17.40 10.53
CA LYS A 207 -17.79 16.54 11.36
C LYS A 207 -18.44 16.13 12.68
N TRP A 208 -19.77 16.29 12.79
CA TRP A 208 -20.52 15.75 13.90
C TRP A 208 -20.33 14.23 13.97
N VAL A 209 -20.06 13.74 15.16
CA VAL A 209 -19.90 12.30 15.41
C VAL A 209 -20.86 11.88 16.52
N ASP A 210 -21.51 10.74 16.30
CA ASP A 210 -22.21 10.00 17.32
C ASP A 210 -21.61 8.60 17.49
N ALA A 211 -21.74 8.02 18.67
CA ALA A 211 -21.21 6.71 18.98
C ALA A 211 -22.15 6.00 19.96
N LEU A 212 -22.79 4.92 19.48
CA LEU A 212 -23.88 4.24 20.16
C LEU A 212 -23.44 2.83 20.58
N PRO A 213 -23.40 2.54 21.90
CA PRO A 213 -23.11 1.18 22.38
C PRO A 213 -24.18 0.18 21.97
N LEU A 214 -23.75 -0.99 21.51
CA LEU A 214 -24.61 -2.07 21.04
C LEU A 214 -24.23 -3.39 21.75
N ARG A 215 -25.27 -4.20 22.05
CA ARG A 215 -25.10 -5.56 22.60
C ARG A 215 -24.67 -6.57 21.54
N ASN A 216 -25.16 -6.41 20.32
CA ASN A 216 -24.83 -7.22 19.14
C ASN A 216 -24.72 -6.33 17.91
N GLN A 217 -24.25 -6.89 16.80
CA GLN A 217 -24.14 -6.18 15.53
C GLN A 217 -25.19 -6.65 14.51
N GLU A 218 -26.34 -7.16 14.95
CA GLU A 218 -27.40 -7.58 14.07
C GLU A 218 -28.01 -6.38 13.34
N ALA A 219 -28.40 -6.60 12.10
CA ALA A 219 -28.91 -5.53 11.23
C ALA A 219 -30.12 -4.79 11.82
N ILE A 220 -31.01 -5.52 12.51
CA ILE A 220 -32.18 -4.92 13.20
C ILE A 220 -31.71 -4.00 14.33
N THR A 221 -30.77 -4.43 15.16
CA THR A 221 -30.25 -3.64 16.26
C THR A 221 -29.56 -2.39 15.76
N VAL A 222 -28.77 -2.50 14.70
CA VAL A 222 -28.05 -1.38 14.08
C VAL A 222 -29.04 -0.38 13.48
N ALA A 223 -30.01 -0.86 12.69
CA ALA A 223 -31.04 -0.02 12.06
C ALA A 223 -31.90 0.71 13.10
N SER A 224 -32.42 0.01 14.11
CA SER A 224 -33.21 0.62 15.18
C SER A 224 -32.44 1.69 15.92
N LYS A 225 -31.19 1.41 16.32
CA LYS A 225 -30.35 2.42 17.01
C LYS A 225 -30.02 3.63 16.16
N LEU A 226 -29.79 3.44 14.85
CA LEU A 226 -29.57 4.54 13.92
C LEU A 226 -30.82 5.43 13.82
N VAL A 227 -32.00 4.82 13.69
CA VAL A 227 -33.27 5.58 13.63
C VAL A 227 -33.55 6.27 14.96
N ASP A 228 -33.54 5.54 16.07
CA ASP A 228 -33.98 6.03 17.38
C ASP A 228 -33.09 7.12 17.96
N ARG A 229 -31.79 7.08 17.66
CA ARG A 229 -30.80 7.93 18.36
C ARG A 229 -30.07 8.93 17.48
N PHE A 230 -30.15 8.79 16.17
CA PHE A 230 -29.51 9.72 15.23
C PHE A 230 -30.54 10.36 14.31
N ILE A 231 -31.29 9.57 13.54
CA ILE A 231 -32.22 10.11 12.53
C ILE A 231 -33.37 10.86 13.19
N SER A 232 -33.94 10.35 14.30
CA SER A 232 -35.03 11.00 15.03
C SER A 232 -34.65 12.37 15.66
N ILE A 233 -33.35 12.61 15.85
CA ILE A 233 -32.85 13.83 16.50
C ILE A 233 -32.35 14.84 15.45
N LEU A 234 -31.62 14.39 14.45
CA LEU A 234 -30.94 15.26 13.49
C LEU A 234 -31.62 15.33 12.12
N GLY A 235 -32.55 14.42 11.85
CA GLY A 235 -33.20 14.28 10.55
C GLY A 235 -32.62 13.17 9.69
N VAL A 236 -33.31 12.91 8.56
CA VAL A 236 -32.99 11.88 7.61
C VAL A 236 -31.81 12.35 6.73
N PRO A 237 -30.66 11.62 6.68
CA PRO A 237 -29.57 11.97 5.79
C PRO A 237 -29.93 11.63 4.34
N MET A 238 -29.42 12.41 3.38
CA MET A 238 -29.62 12.11 1.96
C MET A 238 -28.89 10.81 1.56
N GLN A 239 -27.69 10.61 2.09
CA GLN A 239 -26.87 9.47 1.75
C GLN A 239 -26.22 8.83 2.99
N ILE A 240 -26.28 7.49 3.08
CA ILE A 240 -25.51 6.71 4.08
C ILE A 240 -24.39 5.94 3.38
N HIS A 241 -23.15 6.12 3.86
CA HIS A 241 -21.97 5.43 3.40
C HIS A 241 -21.44 4.46 4.45
N SER A 242 -21.23 3.20 4.09
CA SER A 242 -20.66 2.18 4.98
C SER A 242 -19.63 1.32 4.27
N ASP A 243 -18.93 0.49 5.05
CA ASP A 243 -18.21 -0.64 4.50
C ASP A 243 -19.16 -1.70 3.90
N GLN A 244 -18.61 -2.84 3.48
CA GLN A 244 -19.40 -3.96 2.96
C GLN A 244 -19.68 -5.01 4.06
N GLY A 245 -19.80 -4.58 5.30
CA GLY A 245 -20.20 -5.44 6.41
C GLY A 245 -21.58 -6.08 6.17
N SER A 246 -21.74 -7.33 6.60
CA SER A 246 -22.99 -8.09 6.42
C SER A 246 -24.19 -7.38 7.04
N ASN A 247 -23.99 -6.61 8.10
CA ASN A 247 -25.01 -5.82 8.80
C ASN A 247 -25.60 -4.75 7.89
N PHE A 248 -24.73 -4.00 7.19
CA PHE A 248 -25.09 -2.91 6.30
C PHE A 248 -25.53 -3.39 4.91
N GLU A 249 -25.13 -4.60 4.50
CA GLU A 249 -25.56 -5.22 3.24
C GLU A 249 -26.82 -6.09 3.39
N SER A 250 -27.37 -6.20 4.60
CA SER A 250 -28.57 -6.97 4.90
C SER A 250 -29.82 -6.39 4.22
N LYS A 251 -30.81 -7.26 4.00
CA LYS A 251 -32.11 -6.84 3.45
C LYS A 251 -32.78 -5.81 4.37
N VAL A 252 -32.74 -6.03 5.68
CA VAL A 252 -33.37 -5.12 6.68
C VAL A 252 -32.80 -3.72 6.62
N PHE A 253 -31.47 -3.58 6.56
CA PHE A 253 -30.82 -2.27 6.50
C PHE A 253 -31.13 -1.54 5.17
N LYS A 254 -31.16 -2.28 4.05
CA LYS A 254 -31.52 -1.73 2.74
C LYS A 254 -32.96 -1.29 2.68
N GLU A 255 -33.89 -2.07 3.22
CA GLU A 255 -35.32 -1.69 3.29
C GLU A 255 -35.54 -0.45 4.17
N MET A 256 -34.83 -0.37 5.32
CA MET A 256 -34.88 0.87 6.12
C MET A 256 -34.42 2.08 5.32
N CYS A 257 -33.31 1.98 4.59
CA CYS A 257 -32.86 3.09 3.73
C CYS A 257 -33.88 3.43 2.64
N ASN A 258 -34.46 2.42 1.99
CA ASN A 258 -35.50 2.63 0.95
C ASN A 258 -36.76 3.32 1.50
N ILE A 259 -37.27 2.88 2.64
CA ILE A 259 -38.46 3.48 3.28
C ILE A 259 -38.21 4.94 3.65
N LEU A 260 -37.00 5.26 4.12
CA LEU A 260 -36.61 6.61 4.50
C LEU A 260 -36.14 7.47 3.33
N GLY A 261 -36.07 6.94 2.11
CA GLY A 261 -35.56 7.66 0.93
C GLY A 261 -34.05 7.93 0.96
N ILE A 262 -33.30 7.14 1.71
CA ILE A 262 -31.84 7.31 1.89
C ILE A 262 -31.07 6.58 0.78
N GLU A 263 -30.19 7.28 0.07
CA GLU A 263 -29.27 6.65 -0.86
C GLU A 263 -28.17 5.87 -0.11
N LYS A 264 -28.18 4.53 -0.22
CA LYS A 264 -27.17 3.68 0.37
C LYS A 264 -25.95 3.54 -0.55
N THR A 265 -24.80 4.02 -0.13
CA THR A 265 -23.51 3.85 -0.81
C THR A 265 -22.57 2.96 0.00
N ARG A 266 -21.56 2.41 -0.66
CA ARG A 266 -20.57 1.53 -0.03
C ARG A 266 -19.17 1.76 -0.55
N THR A 267 -18.18 1.42 0.26
CA THR A 267 -16.78 1.42 -0.14
C THR A 267 -16.51 0.46 -1.29
N THR A 268 -15.54 0.82 -2.14
CA THR A 268 -15.04 -0.10 -3.15
C THR A 268 -14.30 -1.25 -2.47
N VAL A 269 -14.54 -2.49 -2.92
CA VAL A 269 -13.95 -3.71 -2.33
C VAL A 269 -12.44 -3.56 -2.14
N MET A 270 -11.97 -3.72 -0.91
CA MET A 270 -10.57 -3.65 -0.48
C MET A 270 -9.87 -2.30 -0.79
N HIS A 271 -10.60 -1.20 -0.78
CA HIS A 271 -10.04 0.15 -0.84
C HIS A 271 -10.50 0.98 0.36
N PRO A 272 -9.95 0.75 1.56
CA PRO A 272 -10.39 1.39 2.81
C PRO A 272 -10.16 2.91 2.84
N GLN A 273 -9.44 3.47 1.87
CA GLN A 273 -9.16 4.90 1.81
C GLN A 273 -10.42 5.76 1.54
N SER A 274 -11.51 5.17 1.02
CA SER A 274 -12.82 5.85 0.87
C SER A 274 -13.51 6.07 2.22
N ASP A 275 -13.19 5.27 3.25
CA ASP A 275 -13.68 5.40 4.63
C ASP A 275 -12.70 6.11 5.57
N GLY A 276 -11.68 6.74 5.03
CA GLY A 276 -10.62 7.38 5.82
C GLY A 276 -11.11 8.44 6.83
N MET A 277 -12.35 8.90 6.71
CA MET A 277 -12.97 9.79 7.70
C MET A 277 -13.46 8.99 8.92
N VAL A 278 -14.21 7.91 8.70
CA VAL A 278 -14.73 7.06 9.78
C VAL A 278 -13.59 6.33 10.50
N GLU A 279 -12.58 5.87 9.76
CA GLU A 279 -11.36 5.29 10.35
C GLU A 279 -10.67 6.29 11.30
N ARG A 280 -10.61 7.57 10.92
CA ARG A 280 -10.09 8.63 11.81
C ARG A 280 -10.96 8.85 13.03
N TYR A 281 -12.29 8.82 12.89
CA TYR A 281 -13.20 8.90 14.03
C TYR A 281 -12.99 7.72 14.99
N ASN A 282 -12.98 6.51 14.47
CA ASN A 282 -12.73 5.29 15.24
C ASN A 282 -11.41 5.36 16.01
N ARG A 283 -10.36 5.85 15.36
CA ARG A 283 -9.05 6.05 16.00
C ARG A 283 -9.10 7.11 17.08
N THR A 284 -9.75 8.24 16.84
CA THR A 284 -9.89 9.34 17.82
C THR A 284 -10.68 8.88 19.03
N ILE A 285 -11.85 8.26 18.83
CA ILE A 285 -12.67 7.69 19.90
C ILE A 285 -11.89 6.62 20.67
N GLY A 286 -11.20 5.72 19.97
CA GLY A 286 -10.36 4.70 20.59
C GLY A 286 -9.24 5.27 21.45
N HIS A 287 -8.57 6.32 21.01
CA HIS A 287 -7.55 7.03 21.82
C HIS A 287 -8.15 7.72 23.05
N MET A 288 -9.28 8.38 22.89
CA MET A 288 -9.96 9.03 24.01
C MET A 288 -10.44 7.99 25.05
N LEU A 289 -11.06 6.88 24.59
CA LEU A 289 -11.44 5.78 25.48
C LEU A 289 -10.25 5.20 26.24
N ALA A 290 -9.14 4.95 25.54
CA ALA A 290 -7.93 4.39 26.16
C ALA A 290 -7.39 5.26 27.34
N SER A 291 -7.69 6.55 27.34
CA SER A 291 -7.24 7.49 28.39
C SER A 291 -8.08 7.41 29.67
N PHE A 292 -9.32 6.93 29.60
CA PHE A 292 -10.27 6.98 30.73
C PHE A 292 -10.76 5.60 31.18
N VAL A 293 -10.73 4.61 30.30
CA VAL A 293 -11.24 3.27 30.61
C VAL A 293 -10.37 2.59 31.64
N ALA A 294 -11.01 1.99 32.67
CA ALA A 294 -10.33 1.25 33.71
C ALA A 294 -9.54 0.03 33.17
N LYS A 295 -8.58 -0.48 33.94
CA LYS A 295 -7.75 -1.64 33.53
C LYS A 295 -8.55 -2.88 33.10
N HIS A 296 -9.74 -3.09 33.69
CA HIS A 296 -10.65 -4.19 33.32
C HIS A 296 -11.42 -3.96 32.01
N GLN A 297 -11.41 -2.74 31.46
CA GLN A 297 -12.02 -2.34 30.19
C GLN A 297 -13.54 -2.63 30.04
N ARG A 298 -14.28 -2.81 31.15
CA ARG A 298 -15.70 -3.17 31.13
C ARG A 298 -16.66 -1.98 31.37
N ASN A 299 -16.15 -0.77 31.33
CA ASN A 299 -16.88 0.49 31.59
C ASN A 299 -16.72 1.50 30.46
N TRP A 300 -16.32 1.06 29.26
CA TRP A 300 -16.06 1.97 28.15
C TRP A 300 -17.34 2.70 27.66
N ASP A 301 -18.50 2.07 27.77
CA ASP A 301 -19.78 2.66 27.37
C ASP A 301 -20.23 3.82 28.26
N GLU A 302 -19.80 3.85 29.52
CA GLU A 302 -20.10 4.93 30.48
C GLU A 302 -19.45 6.25 30.10
N TYR A 303 -18.27 6.21 29.45
CA TYR A 303 -17.52 7.42 29.08
C TYR A 303 -17.93 8.02 27.73
N ILE A 304 -18.62 7.27 26.87
CA ILE A 304 -18.98 7.70 25.51
C ILE A 304 -19.67 9.08 25.49
N PRO A 305 -20.70 9.38 26.29
CA PRO A 305 -21.37 10.67 26.22
C PRO A 305 -20.44 11.86 26.51
N MET A 306 -19.57 11.73 27.51
CA MET A 306 -18.62 12.79 27.89
C MET A 306 -17.51 12.96 26.83
N LEU A 307 -17.04 11.87 26.26
CA LEU A 307 -16.04 11.91 25.18
C LEU A 307 -16.60 12.53 23.91
N LEU A 308 -17.86 12.24 23.57
CA LEU A 308 -18.54 12.88 22.44
C LEU A 308 -18.74 14.39 22.69
N MET A 309 -19.09 14.79 23.89
CA MET A 309 -19.20 16.20 24.26
C MET A 309 -17.86 16.92 24.09
N ALA A 310 -16.76 16.33 24.58
CA ALA A 310 -15.40 16.86 24.42
C ALA A 310 -14.98 16.93 22.93
N TYR A 311 -15.31 15.92 22.12
CA TYR A 311 -15.02 15.93 20.70
C TYR A 311 -15.82 17.02 19.96
N ARG A 312 -17.12 17.10 20.21
CA ARG A 312 -18.05 18.01 19.54
C ARG A 312 -17.77 19.48 19.84
N SER A 313 -17.19 19.80 21.01
CA SER A 313 -16.78 21.15 21.41
C SER A 313 -15.38 21.54 20.94
N SER A 314 -14.60 20.59 20.43
CA SER A 314 -13.23 20.84 19.99
C SER A 314 -13.19 21.29 18.52
N THR A 315 -12.36 22.28 18.21
CA THR A 315 -12.12 22.73 16.82
C THR A 315 -11.58 21.59 15.97
N HIS A 316 -12.24 21.31 14.85
CA HIS A 316 -11.81 20.28 13.92
C HIS A 316 -10.86 20.87 12.85
N GLU A 317 -9.69 20.25 12.65
CA GLU A 317 -8.64 20.74 11.76
C GLU A 317 -9.12 21.01 10.32
N THR A 318 -10.07 20.22 9.82
CA THR A 318 -10.54 20.35 8.43
C THR A 318 -11.54 21.48 8.23
N THR A 319 -12.37 21.77 9.22
CA THR A 319 -13.40 22.83 9.16
C THR A 319 -12.96 24.16 9.77
N GLY A 320 -11.95 24.13 10.65
CA GLY A 320 -11.51 25.30 11.41
C GLY A 320 -12.45 25.70 12.56
N VAL A 321 -13.59 24.99 12.73
CA VAL A 321 -14.59 25.23 13.77
C VAL A 321 -15.00 23.91 14.43
N SER A 322 -15.69 23.99 15.56
CA SER A 322 -16.19 22.80 16.26
C SER A 322 -17.37 22.17 15.55
N PRO A 323 -17.57 20.82 15.66
CA PRO A 323 -18.77 20.16 15.15
C PRO A 323 -20.09 20.72 15.72
N CYS A 324 -20.11 21.16 16.97
CA CYS A 324 -21.28 21.80 17.57
C CYS A 324 -21.61 23.12 16.89
N LYS A 325 -20.60 23.95 16.66
CA LYS A 325 -20.78 25.23 15.98
C LYS A 325 -21.25 25.05 14.55
N MET A 326 -20.72 24.04 13.83
CA MET A 326 -21.16 23.66 12.50
C MET A 326 -22.62 23.20 12.43
N MET A 327 -23.07 22.45 13.45
CA MET A 327 -24.41 21.85 13.46
C MET A 327 -25.49 22.79 13.99
N PHE A 328 -25.17 23.62 15.00
CA PHE A 328 -26.14 24.40 15.76
C PHE A 328 -25.87 25.91 15.76
N GLY A 329 -24.87 26.38 15.04
CA GLY A 329 -24.50 27.82 15.03
C GLY A 329 -23.89 28.33 16.35
N ARG A 330 -23.74 27.48 17.35
CA ARG A 330 -23.21 27.85 18.69
C ARG A 330 -22.40 26.74 19.32
N GLU A 331 -21.53 27.12 20.26
CA GLU A 331 -20.82 26.15 21.11
C GLU A 331 -21.74 25.58 22.19
N ILE A 332 -21.44 24.36 22.65
CA ILE A 332 -22.11 23.78 23.83
C ILE A 332 -21.46 24.32 25.10
N ASN A 333 -22.27 24.39 26.14
CA ASN A 333 -21.77 24.72 27.48
C ASN A 333 -21.10 23.49 28.10
N LEU A 334 -19.87 23.63 28.51
CA LEU A 334 -19.17 22.61 29.28
C LEU A 334 -19.43 22.80 30.77
N PRO A 335 -19.26 21.76 31.61
CA PRO A 335 -19.42 21.89 33.06
C PRO A 335 -18.60 23.04 33.67
N ILE A 336 -17.41 23.30 33.12
CA ILE A 336 -16.55 24.39 33.58
C ILE A 336 -17.16 25.79 33.34
N ASP A 337 -17.91 25.95 32.26
CA ASP A 337 -18.56 27.22 31.92
C ASP A 337 -19.64 27.58 32.94
N LEU A 338 -20.27 26.56 33.55
CA LEU A 338 -21.25 26.77 34.65
C LEU A 338 -20.57 27.15 35.95
N LEU A 339 -19.36 26.69 36.22
CA LEU A 339 -18.59 26.98 37.42
C LEU A 339 -17.95 28.38 37.39
N LEU A 340 -17.43 28.77 36.22
CA LEU A 340 -16.72 30.03 36.08
C LEU A 340 -17.60 31.19 35.63
N GLY A 341 -18.84 30.91 35.29
CA GLY A 341 -19.74 31.88 34.65
C GLY A 341 -19.42 32.04 33.16
N LYS A 342 -20.46 32.34 32.36
CA LYS A 342 -20.30 32.69 30.97
C LYS A 342 -20.07 34.16 30.76
N PRO A 343 -19.29 34.58 29.75
CA PRO A 343 -19.43 35.93 29.20
C PRO A 343 -20.90 36.17 28.85
N GLU A 344 -21.42 37.38 29.12
CA GLU A 344 -22.80 37.71 28.79
C GLU A 344 -23.10 37.39 27.33
N SER A 345 -24.10 36.50 27.12
CA SER A 345 -24.62 36.24 25.77
C SER A 345 -25.36 37.46 25.27
N GLN A 346 -25.28 37.79 24.00
CA GLN A 346 -26.12 38.82 23.37
C GLN A 346 -27.58 38.64 23.81
N LYS A 347 -28.18 39.72 24.33
CA LYS A 347 -29.61 39.74 24.65
C LYS A 347 -30.35 40.05 23.38
N TYR A 348 -31.19 39.14 22.93
CA TYR A 348 -32.09 39.33 21.80
C TYR A 348 -33.38 39.96 22.28
N GLN A 349 -33.92 40.90 21.47
CA GLN A 349 -35.18 41.59 21.84
C GLN A 349 -36.41 40.72 21.51
N SER A 350 -36.29 39.80 20.56
CA SER A 350 -37.36 38.87 20.19
C SER A 350 -36.88 37.51 19.74
N ALA A 351 -37.78 36.52 19.76
CA ALA A 351 -37.50 35.18 19.21
C ALA A 351 -37.23 35.20 17.71
N THR A 352 -37.88 36.12 16.98
CA THR A 352 -37.70 36.30 15.52
C THR A 352 -36.31 36.84 15.20
N GLU A 353 -35.86 37.85 15.93
CA GLU A 353 -34.50 38.38 15.82
C GLU A 353 -33.44 37.32 16.11
N PHE A 354 -33.64 36.53 17.18
CA PHE A 354 -32.77 35.40 17.48
C PHE A 354 -32.70 34.37 16.34
N ALA A 355 -33.85 34.00 15.78
CA ALA A 355 -33.92 33.03 14.68
C ALA A 355 -33.17 33.53 13.44
N TYR A 356 -33.41 34.78 13.05
CA TYR A 356 -32.74 35.40 11.90
C TYR A 356 -31.22 35.51 12.07
N GLU A 357 -30.80 35.96 13.25
CA GLU A 357 -29.33 36.02 13.55
C GLU A 357 -28.70 34.64 13.61
N LEU A 358 -29.42 33.63 14.09
CA LEU A 358 -28.92 32.25 14.13
C LEU A 358 -28.72 31.70 12.73
N GLU A 359 -29.68 31.94 11.83
CA GLU A 359 -29.61 31.54 10.42
C GLU A 359 -28.41 32.20 9.75
N ASN A 360 -28.26 33.51 9.80
CA ASN A 360 -27.09 34.22 9.24
C ASN A 360 -25.77 33.71 9.80
N ARG A 361 -25.73 33.45 11.10
CA ARG A 361 -24.52 32.91 11.76
C ARG A 361 -24.17 31.50 11.28
N ILE A 362 -25.15 30.66 11.03
CA ILE A 362 -24.94 29.32 10.48
C ILE A 362 -24.37 29.43 9.09
N ASP A 363 -24.91 30.30 8.24
CA ASP A 363 -24.45 30.52 6.88
C ASP A 363 -22.99 31.03 6.86
N GLU A 364 -22.66 32.03 7.66
CA GLU A 364 -21.27 32.51 7.81
C GLU A 364 -20.29 31.42 8.25
N ILE A 365 -20.72 30.59 9.22
CA ILE A 365 -19.91 29.47 9.70
C ILE A 365 -19.70 28.42 8.60
N HIS A 366 -20.73 28.12 7.84
CA HIS A 366 -20.67 27.16 6.75
C HIS A 366 -19.76 27.66 5.62
N ASP A 367 -19.88 28.92 5.22
CA ASP A 367 -19.04 29.53 4.20
C ASP A 367 -17.55 29.51 4.59
N PHE A 368 -17.25 29.92 5.84
CA PHE A 368 -15.89 29.83 6.38
C PHE A 368 -15.38 28.39 6.38
N ALA A 369 -16.19 27.43 6.80
CA ALA A 369 -15.79 26.03 6.85
C ALA A 369 -15.58 25.44 5.45
N ILE A 370 -16.41 25.81 4.45
CA ILE A 370 -16.26 25.39 3.06
C ILE A 370 -14.91 25.87 2.51
N GLU A 371 -14.56 27.14 2.70
CA GLU A 371 -13.28 27.68 2.28
C GLU A 371 -12.11 26.94 2.93
N HIS A 372 -12.19 26.74 4.25
CA HIS A 372 -11.16 26.05 5.02
C HIS A 372 -11.01 24.58 4.59
N MET A 373 -12.12 23.87 4.33
CA MET A 373 -12.12 22.51 3.81
C MET A 373 -11.50 22.42 2.40
N GLN A 374 -11.80 23.37 1.51
CA GLN A 374 -11.19 23.43 0.18
C GLN A 374 -9.68 23.60 0.26
N ASN A 375 -9.19 24.51 1.11
CA ASN A 375 -7.78 24.77 1.31
C ASN A 375 -7.06 23.56 1.92
N SER A 376 -7.67 22.92 2.92
CA SER A 376 -7.18 21.67 3.54
C SER A 376 -7.11 20.53 2.51
N SER A 377 -8.14 20.41 1.67
CA SER A 377 -8.22 19.42 0.59
C SER A 377 -7.14 19.64 -0.46
N LYS A 378 -6.93 20.88 -0.93
CA LYS A 378 -5.85 21.22 -1.88
C LYS A 378 -4.48 20.86 -1.32
N ARG A 379 -4.21 21.18 -0.03
CA ARG A 379 -2.95 20.84 0.65
C ARG A 379 -2.77 19.32 0.75
N MET A 380 -3.81 18.59 1.15
CA MET A 380 -3.79 17.13 1.25
C MET A 380 -3.54 16.48 -0.12
N LYS A 381 -4.20 16.96 -1.18
CA LYS A 381 -4.01 16.49 -2.55
C LYS A 381 -2.58 16.69 -3.00
N ARG A 382 -2.04 17.90 -2.85
CA ARG A 382 -0.65 18.21 -3.22
C ARG A 382 0.34 17.27 -2.53
N ASN A 383 0.20 17.06 -1.22
CA ASN A 383 1.08 16.17 -0.44
C ASN A 383 0.93 14.69 -0.84
N TYR A 384 -0.29 14.29 -1.19
CA TYR A 384 -0.57 12.93 -1.63
C TYR A 384 -0.05 12.69 -3.05
N ASP A 385 -0.33 13.61 -3.96
CA ASP A 385 -0.01 13.50 -5.38
C ASP A 385 1.50 13.61 -5.65
N HIS A 386 2.25 14.32 -4.81
CA HIS A 386 3.72 14.37 -4.87
C HIS A 386 4.38 12.99 -4.81
N ASN A 387 3.72 12.00 -4.23
CA ASN A 387 4.20 10.63 -4.10
C ASN A 387 3.55 9.64 -5.08
N ILE A 388 2.85 10.13 -6.09
CA ILE A 388 2.18 9.26 -7.07
C ILE A 388 3.16 8.77 -8.11
N PHE A 389 3.13 7.46 -8.36
CA PHE A 389 3.71 6.83 -9.54
C PHE A 389 2.60 6.71 -10.59
N ASN A 390 2.62 7.62 -11.57
CA ASN A 390 1.56 7.75 -12.56
C ASN A 390 1.68 6.62 -13.61
N ASN A 391 1.12 5.46 -13.32
CA ASN A 391 0.95 4.38 -14.30
C ASN A 391 -0.50 4.41 -14.80
N ASN A 392 -0.76 5.15 -15.86
CA ASN A 392 -2.05 5.03 -16.55
C ASN A 392 -2.02 3.77 -17.41
N TYR A 393 -3.08 2.97 -17.31
CA TYR A 393 -3.26 1.77 -18.11
C TYR A 393 -4.35 2.01 -19.15
N SER A 394 -4.15 1.45 -20.35
CA SER A 394 -5.08 1.47 -21.47
C SER A 394 -5.70 0.09 -21.68
N LYS A 395 -6.79 0.04 -22.46
CA LYS A 395 -7.36 -1.22 -22.92
C LYS A 395 -6.31 -2.00 -23.70
N GLY A 396 -6.16 -3.29 -23.38
CA GLY A 396 -5.15 -4.16 -23.97
C GLY A 396 -3.85 -4.29 -23.20
N ASP A 397 -3.55 -3.36 -22.27
CA ASP A 397 -2.34 -3.43 -21.45
C ASP A 397 -2.30 -4.69 -20.59
N LYS A 398 -1.10 -5.30 -20.48
CA LYS A 398 -0.85 -6.42 -19.58
C LYS A 398 -0.39 -5.92 -18.22
N VAL A 399 -1.03 -6.42 -17.17
CA VAL A 399 -0.79 -6.01 -15.78
C VAL A 399 -0.70 -7.19 -14.83
N TRP A 400 -0.04 -7.00 -13.70
CA TRP A 400 -0.17 -7.84 -12.52
C TRP A 400 -1.34 -7.37 -11.67
N TYR A 401 -2.17 -8.30 -11.20
CA TYR A 401 -3.28 -8.05 -10.29
C TYR A 401 -2.98 -8.61 -8.89
N TYR A 402 -3.16 -7.79 -7.87
CA TYR A 402 -2.98 -8.18 -6.47
C TYR A 402 -4.21 -8.91 -5.93
N LYS A 403 -4.07 -10.19 -5.61
CA LYS A 403 -5.11 -11.05 -5.04
C LYS A 403 -4.64 -11.56 -3.69
N ALA A 404 -5.08 -10.92 -2.60
CA ALA A 404 -4.71 -11.22 -1.21
C ALA A 404 -5.59 -12.32 -0.58
N GLU A 405 -6.00 -13.35 -1.32
CA GLU A 405 -6.78 -14.46 -0.76
C GLU A 405 -5.88 -15.40 0.03
N ARG A 406 -6.25 -15.63 1.30
CA ARG A 406 -5.65 -16.70 2.11
C ARG A 406 -6.27 -18.03 1.66
N ARG A 407 -5.44 -18.96 1.23
CA ARG A 407 -5.88 -20.33 0.92
C ARG A 407 -5.69 -21.17 2.17
N PRO A 408 -6.74 -21.87 2.66
CA PRO A 408 -6.61 -22.81 3.77
C PRO A 408 -5.52 -23.85 3.50
N GLY A 409 -4.75 -24.23 4.51
CA GLY A 409 -3.67 -25.20 4.39
C GLY A 409 -2.36 -24.69 3.79
N LEU A 410 -2.29 -23.43 3.30
CA LEU A 410 -1.05 -22.88 2.76
C LEU A 410 -0.51 -21.73 3.64
N TYR A 411 0.82 -21.76 3.86
CA TYR A 411 1.47 -20.70 4.64
C TYR A 411 1.44 -19.36 3.88
N PRO A 412 0.86 -18.28 4.45
CA PRO A 412 0.59 -17.04 3.71
C PRO A 412 1.83 -16.36 3.13
N LYS A 413 3.00 -16.46 3.82
CA LYS A 413 4.24 -15.84 3.36
C LYS A 413 4.86 -16.55 2.14
N PHE A 414 4.45 -17.80 1.85
CA PHE A 414 4.92 -18.53 0.67
C PHE A 414 4.00 -18.34 -0.55
N GLN A 415 2.83 -17.74 -0.35
CA GLN A 415 1.91 -17.48 -1.45
C GLN A 415 2.40 -16.36 -2.36
N ARG A 416 2.04 -16.44 -3.62
CA ARG A 416 2.30 -15.40 -4.63
C ARG A 416 1.05 -14.53 -4.78
N PRO A 417 1.00 -13.34 -4.16
CA PRO A 417 -0.22 -12.53 -4.14
C PRO A 417 -0.52 -11.83 -5.46
N TRP A 418 0.45 -11.73 -6.36
CA TRP A 418 0.28 -11.12 -7.67
C TRP A 418 0.02 -12.18 -8.73
N ILE A 419 -1.06 -12.03 -9.48
CA ILE A 419 -1.48 -12.89 -10.58
C ILE A 419 -1.31 -12.12 -11.89
N GLY A 420 -0.74 -12.73 -12.90
CA GLY A 420 -0.54 -12.13 -14.22
C GLY A 420 0.30 -12.99 -15.16
N PRO A 421 0.47 -12.54 -16.41
CA PRO A 421 -0.11 -11.31 -16.98
C PRO A 421 -1.62 -11.35 -17.17
N ILE A 422 -2.32 -10.27 -16.85
CA ILE A 422 -3.76 -10.11 -17.03
C ILE A 422 -4.00 -8.91 -17.95
N THR A 423 -4.91 -9.06 -18.91
CA THR A 423 -5.25 -8.00 -19.85
C THR A 423 -6.33 -7.09 -19.29
N ILE A 424 -6.15 -5.78 -19.43
CA ILE A 424 -7.16 -4.77 -19.16
C ILE A 424 -8.19 -4.78 -20.30
N ILE A 425 -9.46 -5.04 -19.94
CA ILE A 425 -10.56 -5.03 -20.90
C ILE A 425 -11.00 -3.59 -21.18
N ASP A 426 -11.10 -2.78 -20.12
CA ASP A 426 -11.66 -1.44 -20.21
C ASP A 426 -11.18 -0.56 -19.06
N ARG A 427 -11.08 0.75 -19.33
CA ARG A 427 -10.81 1.78 -18.33
C ARG A 427 -12.12 2.52 -18.03
N ILE A 428 -12.70 2.25 -16.86
CA ILE A 428 -13.97 2.87 -16.46
C ILE A 428 -13.75 4.34 -16.07
N ASN A 429 -12.66 4.60 -15.32
CA ASN A 429 -12.21 5.95 -14.95
C ASN A 429 -10.72 5.90 -14.56
N ASP A 430 -10.17 7.01 -14.03
CA ASP A 430 -8.75 7.11 -13.66
C ASP A 430 -8.30 6.11 -12.59
N VAL A 431 -9.24 5.57 -11.83
CA VAL A 431 -8.97 4.71 -10.67
C VAL A 431 -9.55 3.30 -10.80
N LEU A 432 -10.50 3.07 -11.71
CA LEU A 432 -11.21 1.81 -11.87
C LEU A 432 -11.00 1.22 -13.26
N TYR A 433 -10.63 -0.04 -13.27
CA TYR A 433 -10.31 -0.81 -14.46
C TYR A 433 -11.11 -2.12 -14.47
N ARG A 434 -11.56 -2.54 -15.65
CA ARG A 434 -12.18 -3.85 -15.84
C ARG A 434 -11.12 -4.83 -16.36
N ILE A 435 -10.94 -5.94 -15.64
CA ILE A 435 -9.96 -6.98 -15.97
C ILE A 435 -10.63 -8.35 -16.12
N LYS A 436 -9.97 -9.27 -16.81
CA LYS A 436 -10.36 -10.68 -16.93
C LYS A 436 -9.20 -11.57 -16.50
N ILE A 437 -9.38 -12.31 -15.41
CA ILE A 437 -8.29 -13.10 -14.80
C ILE A 437 -7.93 -14.33 -15.64
N GLY A 438 -8.89 -14.91 -16.36
CA GLY A 438 -8.66 -16.07 -17.23
C GLY A 438 -9.73 -16.17 -18.31
N PRO A 439 -9.56 -17.03 -19.32
CA PRO A 439 -10.47 -17.14 -20.47
C PRO A 439 -11.93 -17.36 -20.07
N LYS A 440 -12.17 -18.21 -19.07
CA LYS A 440 -13.51 -18.58 -18.56
C LYS A 440 -13.99 -17.71 -17.39
N SER A 441 -13.19 -16.76 -16.88
CA SER A 441 -13.58 -15.93 -15.74
C SER A 441 -14.52 -14.79 -16.14
N LYS A 442 -15.47 -14.43 -15.26
CA LYS A 442 -16.27 -13.21 -15.44
C LYS A 442 -15.39 -11.97 -15.28
N PRO A 443 -15.62 -10.91 -16.08
CA PRO A 443 -14.94 -9.64 -15.88
C PRO A 443 -15.11 -9.08 -14.47
N ARG A 444 -14.07 -8.48 -13.90
CA ARG A 444 -14.08 -7.87 -12.57
C ARG A 444 -13.62 -6.43 -12.64
N VAL A 445 -14.28 -5.56 -11.88
CA VAL A 445 -13.83 -4.18 -11.67
C VAL A 445 -12.85 -4.15 -10.51
N VAL A 446 -11.69 -3.55 -10.75
CA VAL A 446 -10.60 -3.48 -9.76
C VAL A 446 -10.06 -2.06 -9.67
N HIS A 447 -9.61 -1.69 -8.49
CA HIS A 447 -8.99 -0.39 -8.26
C HIS A 447 -7.54 -0.37 -8.76
N HIS A 448 -7.09 0.77 -9.27
CA HIS A 448 -5.72 1.03 -9.73
C HIS A 448 -4.62 0.54 -8.76
N ASN A 449 -4.82 0.75 -7.45
CA ASN A 449 -3.86 0.35 -6.42
C ASN A 449 -3.60 -1.16 -6.34
N LYS A 450 -4.44 -1.97 -6.99
CA LYS A 450 -4.26 -3.42 -7.11
C LYS A 450 -3.59 -3.87 -8.39
N LEU A 451 -3.20 -2.92 -9.23
CA LEU A 451 -2.53 -3.17 -10.48
C LEU A 451 -1.07 -2.71 -10.41
N LYS A 452 -0.21 -3.41 -11.11
CA LYS A 452 1.14 -2.94 -11.42
C LYS A 452 1.50 -3.37 -12.85
N PRO A 453 2.36 -2.62 -13.57
CA PRO A 453 2.66 -2.91 -14.96
C PRO A 453 3.35 -4.29 -15.09
N TYR A 454 2.95 -5.06 -16.11
CA TYR A 454 3.68 -6.23 -16.56
C TYR A 454 4.83 -5.77 -17.47
N ARG A 455 6.02 -6.28 -17.24
CA ARG A 455 7.24 -5.92 -18.00
C ARG A 455 7.94 -7.13 -18.61
N GLY A 456 7.28 -8.29 -18.60
CA GLY A 456 7.76 -9.49 -19.28
C GLY A 456 7.68 -9.35 -20.80
N ASP A 457 8.35 -10.25 -21.52
CA ASP A 457 8.22 -10.36 -22.96
C ASP A 457 6.82 -10.90 -23.30
N ASN A 458 6.24 -10.46 -24.43
CA ASN A 458 4.89 -10.83 -24.88
C ASN A 458 4.82 -12.27 -25.37
#